data_dd79f89605db107ac03814d7ef8b5e4e
#
_entry.id   dd79f89605db107ac03814d7ef8b5e4e
#
_cell.length_a   1.000
_cell.length_b   1.000
_cell.length_c   1.000
_cell.angle_alpha   90.00
_cell.angle_beta   90.00
_cell.angle_gamma   90.00
#
_symmetry.space_group_name_H-M   'P 1'
#
loop_
_entity.id
_entity.type
_entity.pdbx_description
1 polymer ?
#
loop_
_entity_poly.entity_id
_entity_poly.type
_entity_poly.pdbx_seq_one_letter_code
_entity_poly.pdbx_strand_id
1 'polypeptide(L)'
;MTPLADQFLPYVQQLTGQVPAWQPWVGGAPPGYLEQRYEARLAALADQTWLVAFLRQPDAPAPLQLLKQLDQLQARIDPPVAGTCLVAEHLAPYLRTRLVELGQPFVVPGRQLFWPAIGSAETVQRPQRLRPEPVDTLGPVAQQLLIALLLRRVLPPLTITTVAQALGWTAASVSQAVKALEASGLVESRTEGRERIFALADAPGEVWRQAQPLLRTPVRQRIRIRQVDLPPDATLRAGESALATLTDLAEPAEPVVAVASRHWPKGPETPPVIPTPDTGTCVVELWRYPPEATATHGRVDPLSLYLSLKDAKDERLQLALERLMEQVAW
;
A
#
# COMPACT_ATOMS: atom_id res chain seq x y z
N MET A 1 11.96 1.99 -29.04
CA MET A 1 12.77 1.34 -27.99
C MET A 1 12.07 1.60 -26.69
N THR A 2 11.82 0.59 -25.88
CA THR A 2 11.29 0.80 -24.54
C THR A 2 12.40 1.34 -23.65
N PRO A 3 12.10 2.26 -22.71
CA PRO A 3 13.08 2.75 -21.72
C PRO A 3 13.77 1.62 -20.93
N LEU A 4 13.10 0.46 -20.79
CA LEU A 4 13.62 -0.73 -20.12
C LEU A 4 14.82 -1.36 -20.88
N ALA A 5 14.83 -1.33 -22.21
CA ALA A 5 15.92 -1.90 -22.99
C ALA A 5 17.22 -1.13 -22.81
N ASP A 6 17.12 0.20 -22.62
CA ASP A 6 18.28 1.08 -22.40
C ASP A 6 18.86 0.90 -20.98
N GLN A 7 18.02 0.49 -20.01
CA GLN A 7 18.43 0.23 -18.63
C GLN A 7 18.99 -1.20 -18.43
N PHE A 8 18.54 -2.15 -19.23
CA PHE A 8 18.85 -3.56 -19.07
C PHE A 8 20.35 -3.87 -19.21
N LEU A 9 20.98 -3.48 -20.32
CA LEU A 9 22.40 -3.79 -20.57
C LEU A 9 23.33 -3.24 -19.47
N PRO A 10 23.25 -1.93 -19.10
CA PRO A 10 24.09 -1.37 -18.04
C PRO A 10 23.85 -2.04 -16.69
N TYR A 11 22.59 -2.40 -16.37
CA TYR A 11 22.27 -3.04 -15.11
C TYR A 11 22.82 -4.47 -15.01
N VAL A 12 22.69 -5.27 -16.07
CA VAL A 12 23.29 -6.61 -16.13
C VAL A 12 24.81 -6.53 -16.02
N GLN A 13 25.44 -5.63 -16.76
CA GLN A 13 26.90 -5.43 -16.71
C GLN A 13 27.37 -5.03 -15.30
N GLN A 14 26.66 -4.11 -14.65
CA GLN A 14 27.01 -3.65 -13.30
C GLN A 14 26.98 -4.79 -12.26
N LEU A 15 26.00 -5.70 -12.36
CA LEU A 15 25.82 -6.75 -11.37
C LEU A 15 26.65 -8.02 -11.65
N THR A 16 26.93 -8.32 -12.92
CA THR A 16 27.58 -9.57 -13.31
C THR A 16 29.01 -9.40 -13.79
N GLY A 17 29.43 -8.15 -14.08
CA GLY A 17 30.71 -7.86 -14.72
C GLY A 17 30.77 -8.26 -16.19
N GLN A 18 29.75 -8.91 -16.73
CA GLN A 18 29.68 -9.35 -18.12
C GLN A 18 29.05 -8.26 -18.99
N VAL A 19 29.53 -8.10 -20.21
CA VAL A 19 29.03 -7.12 -21.16
C VAL A 19 28.03 -7.78 -22.11
N PRO A 20 26.72 -7.69 -21.88
CA PRO A 20 25.75 -8.24 -22.80
C PRO A 20 25.72 -7.41 -24.10
N ALA A 21 25.53 -8.08 -25.25
CA ALA A 21 25.44 -7.42 -26.53
C ALA A 21 24.19 -7.85 -27.30
N TRP A 22 23.48 -6.90 -27.90
CA TRP A 22 22.34 -7.21 -28.75
C TRP A 22 22.73 -7.97 -29.98
N GLN A 23 21.90 -8.95 -30.34
CA GLN A 23 22.06 -9.78 -31.53
C GLN A 23 20.91 -9.50 -32.51
N PRO A 24 21.13 -9.63 -33.83
CA PRO A 24 20.05 -9.58 -34.79
C PRO A 24 18.99 -10.66 -34.48
N TRP A 25 17.71 -10.34 -34.73
CA TRP A 25 16.64 -11.32 -34.60
C TRP A 25 16.79 -12.41 -35.64
N VAL A 26 16.76 -13.67 -35.23
CA VAL A 26 16.75 -14.85 -36.05
C VAL A 26 15.56 -15.72 -35.70
N GLY A 27 14.69 -16.03 -36.65
CA GLY A 27 13.49 -16.83 -36.46
C GLY A 27 12.21 -16.20 -36.99
N GLY A 28 11.09 -16.85 -36.73
CA GLY A 28 9.77 -16.41 -37.18
C GLY A 28 9.23 -15.23 -36.35
N ALA A 29 8.31 -14.43 -36.90
CA ALA A 29 7.62 -13.40 -36.17
C ALA A 29 6.79 -13.98 -35.01
N PRO A 30 6.81 -13.36 -33.83
CA PRO A 30 5.94 -13.76 -32.73
C PRO A 30 4.43 -13.59 -33.10
N PRO A 31 3.52 -14.33 -32.47
CA PRO A 31 2.09 -14.08 -32.61
C PRO A 31 1.73 -12.66 -32.17
N GLY A 32 0.81 -11.99 -32.86
CA GLY A 32 0.49 -10.56 -32.64
C GLY A 32 0.11 -10.21 -31.20
N TYR A 33 -0.57 -11.11 -30.46
CA TYR A 33 -0.90 -10.90 -29.05
C TYR A 33 0.34 -10.92 -28.12
N LEU A 34 1.40 -11.64 -28.51
CA LEU A 34 2.68 -11.64 -27.80
C LEU A 34 3.50 -10.39 -28.14
N GLU A 35 3.48 -9.92 -29.39
CA GLU A 35 4.12 -8.67 -29.79
C GLU A 35 3.52 -7.43 -29.09
N GLN A 36 2.20 -7.45 -28.86
CA GLN A 36 1.55 -6.39 -28.09
C GLN A 36 1.98 -6.39 -26.62
N ARG A 37 2.26 -7.57 -26.05
CA ARG A 37 2.61 -7.71 -24.63
C ARG A 37 4.11 -7.62 -24.37
N TYR A 38 4.93 -8.14 -25.27
CA TYR A 38 6.37 -8.21 -25.12
C TYR A 38 7.11 -7.50 -26.27
N GLU A 39 8.19 -6.82 -25.95
CA GLU A 39 9.23 -6.51 -26.89
C GLU A 39 10.31 -7.58 -26.75
N ALA A 40 10.50 -8.42 -27.76
CA ALA A 40 11.43 -9.53 -27.72
C ALA A 40 12.73 -9.16 -28.48
N ARG A 41 13.88 -9.46 -27.87
CA ARG A 41 15.21 -9.25 -28.46
C ARG A 41 16.12 -10.42 -28.16
N LEU A 42 17.17 -10.57 -28.95
CA LEU A 42 18.24 -11.51 -28.67
C LEU A 42 19.45 -10.78 -28.08
N ALA A 43 20.06 -11.39 -27.06
CA ALA A 43 21.28 -10.89 -26.44
C ALA A 43 22.31 -12.00 -26.27
N ALA A 44 23.56 -11.75 -26.63
CA ALA A 44 24.69 -12.61 -26.27
C ALA A 44 25.12 -12.29 -24.84
N LEU A 45 25.24 -13.32 -24.01
CA LEU A 45 25.69 -13.22 -22.63
C LEU A 45 26.27 -14.58 -22.19
N ALA A 46 27.42 -14.61 -21.51
CA ALA A 46 28.10 -15.81 -21.05
C ALA A 46 28.30 -16.85 -22.19
N ASP A 47 28.77 -16.39 -23.35
CA ASP A 47 29.00 -17.18 -24.56
C ASP A 47 27.74 -17.92 -25.12
N GLN A 48 26.57 -17.49 -24.70
CA GLN A 48 25.30 -18.04 -25.15
C GLN A 48 24.37 -16.93 -25.64
N THR A 49 23.46 -17.28 -26.56
CA THR A 49 22.40 -16.37 -27.00
C THR A 49 21.14 -16.61 -26.17
N TRP A 50 20.56 -15.55 -25.68
CA TRP A 50 19.35 -15.55 -24.85
C TRP A 50 18.23 -14.75 -25.50
N LEU A 51 17.01 -15.19 -25.32
CA LEU A 51 15.82 -14.39 -25.60
C LEU A 51 15.56 -13.45 -24.41
N VAL A 52 15.47 -12.17 -24.67
CA VAL A 52 15.13 -11.16 -23.65
C VAL A 52 13.76 -10.60 -23.99
N ALA A 53 12.77 -10.88 -23.12
CA ALA A 53 11.37 -10.48 -23.29
C ALA A 53 11.02 -9.31 -22.35
N PHE A 54 10.92 -8.10 -22.89
CA PHE A 54 10.54 -6.89 -22.15
C PHE A 54 9.02 -6.81 -22.06
N LEU A 55 8.49 -6.82 -20.85
CA LEU A 55 7.07 -6.65 -20.59
C LEU A 55 6.66 -5.19 -20.86
N ARG A 56 5.71 -4.98 -21.80
CA ARG A 56 5.24 -3.64 -22.19
C ARG A 56 4.15 -3.09 -21.27
N GLN A 57 3.41 -3.99 -20.63
CA GLN A 57 2.30 -3.64 -19.74
C GLN A 57 2.70 -3.87 -18.28
N PRO A 58 2.27 -3.00 -17.34
CA PRO A 58 2.62 -3.15 -15.93
C PRO A 58 2.05 -4.43 -15.29
N ASP A 59 0.95 -4.97 -15.86
CA ASP A 59 0.28 -6.17 -15.34
C ASP A 59 0.84 -7.45 -15.97
N ALA A 60 1.71 -8.12 -15.23
CA ALA A 60 2.21 -9.43 -15.61
C ALA A 60 1.09 -10.49 -15.48
N PRO A 61 0.99 -11.45 -16.43
CA PRO A 61 0.05 -12.55 -16.33
C PRO A 61 0.37 -13.46 -15.12
N ALA A 62 -0.59 -14.35 -14.79
CA ALA A 62 -0.36 -15.39 -13.78
C ALA A 62 0.90 -16.23 -14.13
N PRO A 63 1.66 -16.73 -13.13
CA PRO A 63 2.97 -17.34 -13.35
C PRO A 63 3.01 -18.43 -14.44
N LEU A 64 2.05 -19.36 -14.41
CA LEU A 64 1.99 -20.45 -15.41
C LEU A 64 1.66 -19.95 -16.82
N GLN A 65 0.82 -18.93 -16.93
CA GLN A 65 0.49 -18.31 -18.21
C GLN A 65 1.69 -17.52 -18.75
N LEU A 66 2.42 -16.85 -17.88
CA LEU A 66 3.64 -16.13 -18.22
C LEU A 66 4.67 -17.08 -18.82
N LEU A 67 4.98 -18.21 -18.14
CA LEU A 67 5.93 -19.21 -18.62
C LEU A 67 5.52 -19.76 -20.00
N LYS A 68 4.25 -20.13 -20.14
CA LYS A 68 3.73 -20.63 -21.44
C LYS A 68 3.90 -19.61 -22.56
N GLN A 69 3.75 -18.31 -22.26
CA GLN A 69 3.97 -17.24 -23.25
C GLN A 69 5.46 -17.08 -23.61
N LEU A 70 6.35 -17.16 -22.61
CA LEU A 70 7.79 -17.12 -22.83
C LEU A 70 8.28 -18.30 -23.65
N ASP A 71 7.77 -19.51 -23.37
CA ASP A 71 8.06 -20.71 -24.15
C ASP A 71 7.60 -20.58 -25.62
N GLN A 72 6.42 -19.97 -25.83
CA GLN A 72 5.90 -19.73 -27.19
C GLN A 72 6.76 -18.70 -27.96
N LEU A 73 7.32 -17.71 -27.29
CA LEU A 73 8.27 -16.77 -27.89
C LEU A 73 9.57 -17.48 -28.25
N GLN A 74 10.11 -18.27 -27.31
CA GLN A 74 11.36 -19.02 -27.52
C GLN A 74 11.26 -20.03 -28.66
N ALA A 75 10.15 -20.71 -28.78
CA ALA A 75 9.92 -21.70 -29.85
C ALA A 75 9.91 -21.13 -31.29
N ARG A 76 9.96 -19.79 -31.44
CA ARG A 76 10.03 -19.10 -32.72
C ARG A 76 11.44 -18.81 -33.20
N ILE A 77 12.44 -19.04 -32.36
CA ILE A 77 13.82 -18.70 -32.62
C ILE A 77 14.57 -19.92 -33.16
N ASP A 78 15.27 -19.72 -34.28
CA ASP A 78 16.08 -20.76 -34.90
C ASP A 78 17.43 -20.11 -35.34
N PRO A 79 18.60 -20.63 -34.88
CA PRO A 79 18.78 -21.77 -33.97
C PRO A 79 18.29 -21.54 -32.55
N PRO A 80 18.03 -22.61 -31.78
CA PRO A 80 17.55 -22.52 -30.40
C PRO A 80 18.48 -21.67 -29.50
N VAL A 81 17.89 -20.86 -28.63
CA VAL A 81 18.61 -20.06 -27.63
C VAL A 81 18.74 -20.78 -26.29
N ALA A 82 19.66 -20.37 -25.44
CA ALA A 82 19.90 -20.96 -24.13
C ALA A 82 18.71 -20.90 -23.16
N GLY A 83 17.84 -19.91 -23.35
CA GLY A 83 16.64 -19.71 -22.57
C GLY A 83 16.04 -18.33 -22.75
N THR A 84 15.01 -18.02 -21.95
CA THR A 84 14.33 -16.73 -21.99
C THR A 84 14.49 -16.01 -20.67
N CYS A 85 14.87 -14.72 -20.72
CA CYS A 85 14.88 -13.83 -19.57
C CYS A 85 13.73 -12.82 -19.67
N LEU A 86 12.88 -12.76 -18.66
CA LEU A 86 11.84 -11.72 -18.54
C LEU A 86 12.44 -10.42 -18.01
N VAL A 87 12.11 -9.31 -18.64
CA VAL A 87 12.47 -7.97 -18.13
C VAL A 87 11.21 -7.16 -17.90
N ALA A 88 11.05 -6.62 -16.72
CA ALA A 88 9.89 -5.82 -16.34
C ALA A 88 10.32 -4.63 -15.49
N GLU A 89 9.60 -3.53 -15.57
CA GLU A 89 9.79 -2.38 -14.70
C GLU A 89 9.40 -2.70 -13.25
N HIS A 90 8.35 -3.49 -13.10
CA HIS A 90 7.84 -3.95 -11.82
C HIS A 90 7.33 -5.39 -11.89
N LEU A 91 7.62 -6.18 -10.85
CA LEU A 91 7.04 -7.51 -10.64
C LEU A 91 6.55 -7.61 -9.19
N ALA A 92 5.32 -8.03 -9.01
CA ALA A 92 4.74 -8.24 -7.68
C ALA A 92 5.58 -9.23 -6.86
N PRO A 93 5.71 -9.06 -5.53
CA PRO A 93 6.56 -9.91 -4.68
C PRO A 93 6.25 -11.40 -4.83
N TYR A 94 4.98 -11.78 -4.85
CA TYR A 94 4.56 -13.18 -5.02
C TYR A 94 5.02 -13.77 -6.36
N LEU A 95 4.97 -12.97 -7.44
CA LEU A 95 5.40 -13.41 -8.78
C LEU A 95 6.91 -13.61 -8.83
N ARG A 96 7.70 -12.70 -8.24
CA ARG A 96 9.15 -12.85 -8.14
C ARG A 96 9.55 -14.13 -7.40
N THR A 97 8.94 -14.37 -6.22
CA THR A 97 9.15 -15.60 -5.46
C THR A 97 8.85 -16.84 -6.31
N ARG A 98 7.73 -16.81 -7.03
CA ARG A 98 7.33 -17.94 -7.86
C ARG A 98 8.25 -18.16 -9.07
N LEU A 99 8.75 -17.09 -9.69
CA LEU A 99 9.72 -17.20 -10.79
C LEU A 99 11.07 -17.75 -10.30
N VAL A 100 11.51 -17.37 -9.09
CA VAL A 100 12.70 -17.96 -8.44
C VAL A 100 12.52 -19.46 -8.20
N GLU A 101 11.39 -19.88 -7.63
CA GLU A 101 11.08 -21.30 -7.40
C GLU A 101 11.06 -22.13 -8.69
N LEU A 102 10.61 -21.54 -9.79
CA LEU A 102 10.53 -22.16 -11.10
C LEU A 102 11.84 -22.07 -11.90
N GLY A 103 12.87 -21.42 -11.35
CA GLY A 103 14.14 -21.22 -12.04
C GLY A 103 14.07 -20.31 -13.26
N GLN A 104 12.98 -19.53 -13.42
CA GLN A 104 12.78 -18.64 -14.57
C GLN A 104 13.62 -17.37 -14.42
N PRO A 105 14.56 -17.11 -15.35
CA PRO A 105 15.35 -15.87 -15.33
C PRO A 105 14.47 -14.62 -15.46
N PHE A 106 14.72 -13.61 -14.63
CA PHE A 106 14.09 -12.31 -14.76
C PHE A 106 15.00 -11.18 -14.28
N VAL A 107 14.77 -9.99 -14.82
CA VAL A 107 15.44 -8.75 -14.43
C VAL A 107 14.40 -7.66 -14.19
N VAL A 108 14.49 -7.01 -13.04
CA VAL A 108 13.83 -5.75 -12.72
C VAL A 108 14.95 -4.72 -12.55
N PRO A 109 15.25 -3.90 -13.60
CA PRO A 109 16.37 -2.98 -13.57
C PRO A 109 16.36 -2.08 -12.34
N GLY A 110 17.53 -1.93 -11.71
CA GLY A 110 17.66 -1.16 -10.48
C GLY A 110 17.14 -1.84 -9.20
N ARG A 111 16.54 -3.05 -9.28
CA ARG A 111 15.93 -3.71 -8.13
C ARG A 111 16.42 -5.14 -7.92
N GLN A 112 16.28 -6.01 -8.93
CA GLN A 112 16.61 -7.42 -8.78
C GLN A 112 17.00 -8.04 -10.11
N LEU A 113 18.02 -8.89 -10.08
CA LEU A 113 18.39 -9.82 -11.13
C LEU A 113 18.35 -11.23 -10.56
N PHE A 114 17.59 -12.11 -11.18
CA PHE A 114 17.64 -13.55 -10.96
C PHE A 114 17.88 -14.24 -12.28
N TRP A 115 19.08 -14.78 -12.45
CA TRP A 115 19.49 -15.45 -13.68
C TRP A 115 20.41 -16.62 -13.33
N PRO A 116 19.90 -17.82 -13.10
CA PRO A 116 20.66 -18.95 -12.58
C PRO A 116 21.94 -19.27 -13.35
N ALA A 117 21.95 -19.07 -14.67
CA ALA A 117 23.10 -19.33 -15.53
C ALA A 117 24.27 -18.34 -15.31
N ILE A 118 24.03 -17.16 -14.79
CA ILE A 118 25.04 -16.09 -14.61
C ILE A 118 25.10 -15.56 -13.18
N GLY A 119 24.23 -16.04 -12.31
CA GLY A 119 24.13 -15.63 -10.91
C GLY A 119 22.81 -14.99 -10.53
N SER A 120 22.65 -14.69 -9.24
CA SER A 120 21.53 -13.91 -8.74
C SER A 120 22.07 -12.76 -7.89
N ALA A 121 21.54 -11.56 -8.09
CA ALA A 121 21.88 -10.40 -7.30
C ALA A 121 20.61 -9.63 -6.95
N GLU A 122 20.50 -9.25 -5.69
CA GLU A 122 19.51 -8.32 -5.20
C GLU A 122 20.23 -7.05 -4.79
N THR A 123 19.96 -5.97 -5.51
CA THR A 123 20.48 -4.67 -5.11
C THR A 123 19.64 -4.19 -3.94
N VAL A 124 20.19 -4.26 -2.75
CA VAL A 124 19.64 -3.51 -1.61
C VAL A 124 19.94 -2.05 -1.89
N GLN A 125 19.18 -1.45 -2.77
CA GLN A 125 19.19 0.00 -2.88
C GLN A 125 18.69 0.55 -1.55
N ARG A 126 19.59 1.20 -0.79
CA ARG A 126 19.12 2.33 0.01
C ARG A 126 18.33 3.20 -0.94
N PRO A 127 17.08 3.53 -0.64
CA PRO A 127 16.24 4.26 -1.57
C PRO A 127 16.96 5.55 -1.95
N GLN A 128 17.55 5.57 -3.14
CA GLN A 128 17.83 6.81 -3.83
C GLN A 128 16.47 7.49 -3.93
N ARG A 129 16.42 8.77 -3.57
CA ARG A 129 15.22 9.61 -3.61
C ARG A 129 14.62 9.59 -5.02
N LEU A 130 13.94 8.48 -5.36
CA LEU A 130 12.97 8.46 -6.44
C LEU A 130 11.90 9.45 -6.00
N ARG A 131 11.50 10.34 -6.89
CA ARG A 131 10.21 11.02 -6.72
C ARG A 131 9.23 9.92 -6.36
N PRO A 132 8.56 10.00 -5.22
CA PRO A 132 7.63 8.95 -4.83
C PRO A 132 6.63 8.78 -5.96
N GLU A 133 6.45 7.51 -6.40
CA GLU A 133 5.28 7.19 -7.22
C GLU A 133 4.05 7.70 -6.50
N PRO A 134 3.05 8.24 -7.22
CA PRO A 134 1.80 8.67 -6.60
C PRO A 134 1.31 7.54 -5.70
N VAL A 135 1.20 7.79 -4.42
CA VAL A 135 0.71 6.82 -3.46
C VAL A 135 -0.77 6.66 -3.78
N ASP A 136 -1.16 5.56 -4.41
CA ASP A 136 -2.57 5.31 -4.73
C ASP A 136 -3.47 5.41 -3.50
N THR A 137 -2.91 5.15 -2.30
CA THR A 137 -3.62 5.32 -1.03
C THR A 137 -2.63 5.39 0.13
N LEU A 138 -2.93 6.19 1.13
CA LEU A 138 -2.13 6.30 2.35
C LEU A 138 -2.19 5.01 3.19
N GLY A 139 -1.03 4.59 3.70
CA GLY A 139 -0.97 3.52 4.70
C GLY A 139 -1.59 3.95 6.04
N PRO A 140 -1.97 2.99 6.91
CA PRO A 140 -2.69 3.29 8.16
C PRO A 140 -1.99 4.30 9.07
N VAL A 141 -0.66 4.23 9.19
CA VAL A 141 0.12 5.17 10.02
C VAL A 141 0.13 6.57 9.42
N ALA A 142 0.28 6.69 8.10
CA ALA A 142 0.27 7.97 7.40
C ALA A 142 -1.12 8.63 7.46
N GLN A 143 -2.18 7.84 7.28
CA GLN A 143 -3.56 8.34 7.42
C GLN A 143 -3.84 8.81 8.84
N GLN A 144 -3.49 8.03 9.87
CA GLN A 144 -3.68 8.44 11.26
C GLN A 144 -2.87 9.68 11.63
N LEU A 145 -1.61 9.75 11.17
CA LEU A 145 -0.77 10.94 11.37
C LEU A 145 -1.40 12.17 10.72
N LEU A 146 -1.85 12.07 9.47
CA LEU A 146 -2.52 13.18 8.79
C LEU A 146 -3.77 13.65 9.57
N ILE A 147 -4.62 12.73 10.00
CA ILE A 147 -5.81 13.03 10.80
C ILE A 147 -5.44 13.71 12.12
N ALA A 148 -4.40 13.23 12.80
CA ALA A 148 -3.91 13.82 14.04
C ALA A 148 -3.39 15.26 13.84
N LEU A 149 -2.73 15.54 12.71
CA LEU A 149 -2.28 16.89 12.35
C LEU A 149 -3.46 17.81 12.04
N LEU A 150 -4.40 17.36 11.20
CA LEU A 150 -5.60 18.11 10.82
C LEU A 150 -6.43 18.51 12.05
N LEU A 151 -6.59 17.59 13.00
CA LEU A 151 -7.35 17.80 14.24
C LEU A 151 -6.50 18.38 15.38
N ARG A 152 -5.23 18.74 15.15
CA ARG A 152 -4.30 19.29 16.15
C ARG A 152 -4.19 18.43 17.41
N ARG A 153 -4.19 17.06 17.23
CA ARG A 153 -4.06 16.11 18.34
C ARG A 153 -2.62 15.93 18.79
N VAL A 154 -1.66 16.34 17.98
CA VAL A 154 -0.24 16.37 18.32
C VAL A 154 0.22 17.83 18.32
N LEU A 155 0.84 18.26 19.40
CA LEU A 155 1.32 19.63 19.57
C LEU A 155 2.76 19.80 19.09
N PRO A 156 3.14 20.97 18.56
CA PRO A 156 4.52 21.30 18.24
C PRO A 156 5.47 21.18 19.45
N PRO A 157 6.76 20.85 19.24
CA PRO A 157 7.38 20.62 17.94
C PRO A 157 7.02 19.23 17.35
N LEU A 158 6.62 19.22 16.08
CA LEU A 158 6.23 18.01 15.38
C LEU A 158 7.47 17.28 14.85
N THR A 159 8.10 16.49 15.71
CA THR A 159 9.22 15.63 15.35
C THR A 159 8.76 14.18 15.22
N ILE A 160 9.56 13.33 14.54
CA ILE A 160 9.27 11.89 14.42
C ILE A 160 9.08 11.26 15.80
N THR A 161 9.90 11.63 16.77
CA THR A 161 9.88 11.05 18.12
C THR A 161 8.63 11.46 18.89
N THR A 162 8.28 12.76 18.89
CA THR A 162 7.08 13.26 19.60
C THR A 162 5.80 12.67 19.05
N VAL A 163 5.70 12.55 17.72
CA VAL A 163 4.54 11.95 17.06
C VAL A 163 4.47 10.43 17.27
N ALA A 164 5.60 9.74 17.20
CA ALA A 164 5.64 8.30 17.46
C ALA A 164 5.12 7.96 18.86
N GLN A 165 5.54 8.75 19.86
CA GLN A 165 5.10 8.59 21.24
C GLN A 165 3.60 8.92 21.41
N ALA A 166 3.14 10.03 20.82
CA ALA A 166 1.75 10.46 20.93
C ALA A 166 0.75 9.50 20.27
N LEU A 167 1.11 8.91 19.11
CA LEU A 167 0.23 8.03 18.36
C LEU A 167 0.46 6.53 18.63
N GLY A 168 1.39 6.17 19.53
CA GLY A 168 1.68 4.77 19.88
C GLY A 168 2.29 3.96 18.72
N TRP A 169 3.11 4.60 17.87
CA TRP A 169 3.83 3.97 16.76
C TRP A 169 5.34 3.96 16.99
N THR A 170 6.06 3.15 16.22
CA THR A 170 7.53 3.21 16.19
C THR A 170 8.01 4.43 15.41
N ALA A 171 9.17 4.98 15.78
CA ALA A 171 9.80 6.08 15.05
C ALA A 171 10.04 5.74 13.57
N ALA A 172 10.37 4.47 13.27
CA ALA A 172 10.55 3.99 11.90
C ALA A 172 9.23 4.07 11.10
N SER A 173 8.11 3.64 11.69
CA SER A 173 6.78 3.71 11.06
C SER A 173 6.35 5.15 10.81
N VAL A 174 6.56 6.06 11.77
CA VAL A 174 6.27 7.49 11.59
C VAL A 174 7.18 8.13 10.55
N SER A 175 8.47 7.78 10.52
CA SER A 175 9.40 8.27 9.49
C SER A 175 8.95 7.88 8.07
N GLN A 176 8.44 6.67 7.89
CA GLN A 176 7.87 6.24 6.60
C GLN A 176 6.56 6.95 6.30
N ALA A 177 5.71 7.16 7.30
CA ALA A 177 4.45 7.89 7.15
C ALA A 177 4.70 9.34 6.71
N VAL A 178 5.63 10.05 7.34
CA VAL A 178 6.01 11.43 6.96
C VAL A 178 6.50 11.47 5.52
N LYS A 179 7.36 10.52 5.10
CA LYS A 179 7.81 10.43 3.69
C LYS A 179 6.66 10.23 2.71
N ALA A 180 5.69 9.39 3.05
CA ALA A 180 4.51 9.17 2.21
C ALA A 180 3.64 10.43 2.09
N LEU A 181 3.46 11.16 3.19
CA LEU A 181 2.71 12.42 3.21
C LEU A 181 3.43 13.54 2.45
N GLU A 182 4.75 13.64 2.57
CA GLU A 182 5.57 14.57 1.76
C GLU A 182 5.50 14.25 0.27
N ALA A 183 5.56 12.98 -0.06
CA ALA A 183 5.41 12.48 -1.41
C ALA A 183 4.09 12.87 -2.06
N SER A 184 3.04 12.90 -1.26
CA SER A 184 1.69 13.28 -1.68
C SER A 184 1.45 14.80 -1.59
N GLY A 185 2.45 15.60 -1.19
CA GLY A 185 2.34 17.05 -1.05
C GLY A 185 1.44 17.51 0.11
N LEU A 186 1.12 16.62 1.07
CA LEU A 186 0.22 16.92 2.19
C LEU A 186 0.94 17.48 3.42
N VAL A 187 2.26 17.23 3.50
CA VAL A 187 3.12 17.65 4.60
C VAL A 187 4.44 18.16 4.03
N GLU A 188 4.99 19.19 4.65
CA GLU A 188 6.33 19.71 4.38
C GLU A 188 7.24 19.50 5.57
N SER A 189 8.50 19.16 5.34
CA SER A 189 9.52 19.04 6.39
C SER A 189 10.62 20.08 6.22
N ARG A 190 11.11 20.56 7.34
CA ARG A 190 12.33 21.38 7.42
C ARG A 190 13.26 20.80 8.48
N THR A 191 14.55 21.07 8.33
CA THR A 191 15.54 20.71 9.35
C THR A 191 15.84 21.92 10.21
N GLU A 192 15.63 21.77 11.52
CA GLU A 192 16.03 22.76 12.52
C GLU A 192 17.10 22.15 13.43
N GLY A 193 18.34 22.60 13.28
CA GLY A 193 19.47 22.03 13.99
C GLY A 193 19.70 20.56 13.59
N ARG A 194 19.51 19.63 14.52
CA ARG A 194 19.64 18.17 14.29
C ARG A 194 18.30 17.47 14.13
N GLU A 195 17.20 18.16 14.27
CA GLU A 195 15.86 17.58 14.21
C GLU A 195 15.16 17.91 12.90
N ARG A 196 14.37 16.97 12.42
CA ARG A 196 13.47 17.15 11.29
C ARG A 196 12.09 17.46 11.84
N ILE A 197 11.62 18.67 11.58
CA ILE A 197 10.29 19.16 11.95
C ILE A 197 9.42 19.12 10.70
N PHE A 198 8.14 18.79 10.86
CA PHE A 198 7.20 18.77 9.75
C PHE A 198 5.88 19.45 10.13
N ALA A 199 5.16 19.92 9.11
CA ALA A 199 3.88 20.59 9.25
C ALA A 199 2.97 20.26 8.06
N LEU A 200 1.68 20.58 8.16
CA LEU A 200 0.79 20.53 6.99
C LEU A 200 1.31 21.48 5.91
N ALA A 201 1.21 21.06 4.65
CA ALA A 201 1.69 21.85 3.50
C ALA A 201 0.80 23.05 3.18
N ASP A 202 -0.46 23.04 3.63
CA ASP A 202 -1.46 24.09 3.39
C ASP A 202 -2.43 24.18 4.57
N ALA A 203 -3.45 25.03 4.46
CA ALA A 203 -4.55 25.12 5.43
C ALA A 203 -5.23 23.75 5.61
N PRO A 204 -5.63 23.38 6.85
CA PRO A 204 -6.12 22.02 7.13
C PRO A 204 -7.28 21.56 6.24
N GLY A 205 -8.25 22.42 5.95
CA GLY A 205 -9.37 22.11 5.06
C GLY A 205 -8.95 21.85 3.61
N GLU A 206 -7.90 22.52 3.12
CA GLU A 206 -7.32 22.29 1.81
C GLU A 206 -6.59 20.96 1.75
N VAL A 207 -5.74 20.70 2.74
CA VAL A 207 -5.04 19.42 2.88
C VAL A 207 -6.03 18.26 2.99
N TRP A 208 -7.12 18.41 3.74
CA TRP A 208 -8.17 17.40 3.82
C TRP A 208 -8.78 17.13 2.43
N ARG A 209 -9.11 18.16 1.65
CA ARG A 209 -9.69 18.02 0.32
C ARG A 209 -8.74 17.30 -0.64
N GLN A 210 -7.46 17.66 -0.63
CA GLN A 210 -6.43 17.02 -1.44
C GLN A 210 -6.18 15.56 -1.05
N ALA A 211 -6.29 15.24 0.25
CA ALA A 211 -6.07 13.91 0.77
C ALA A 211 -7.21 12.92 0.49
N GLN A 212 -8.45 13.38 0.26
CA GLN A 212 -9.65 12.56 0.10
C GLN A 212 -9.48 11.33 -0.82
N PRO A 213 -8.89 11.44 -2.03
CA PRO A 213 -8.70 10.30 -2.92
C PRO A 213 -7.73 9.25 -2.36
N LEU A 214 -6.83 9.65 -1.46
CA LEU A 214 -5.79 8.81 -0.88
C LEU A 214 -6.24 8.12 0.42
N LEU A 215 -7.38 8.55 1.00
CA LEU A 215 -7.88 8.10 2.30
C LEU A 215 -8.82 6.90 2.15
N ARG A 216 -8.66 5.94 3.05
CA ARG A 216 -9.49 4.73 3.13
C ARG A 216 -10.27 4.68 4.43
N THR A 217 -11.31 3.82 4.45
CA THR A 217 -11.96 3.47 5.72
C THR A 217 -10.94 2.94 6.73
N PRO A 218 -10.96 3.42 7.99
CA PRO A 218 -10.14 2.85 9.05
C PRO A 218 -10.55 1.43 9.41
N VAL A 219 -11.81 1.07 9.15
CA VAL A 219 -12.38 -0.23 9.49
C VAL A 219 -11.78 -1.33 8.63
N ARG A 220 -11.16 -2.31 9.26
CA ARG A 220 -10.67 -3.52 8.64
C ARG A 220 -11.75 -4.60 8.55
N GLN A 221 -12.50 -4.73 9.65
CA GLN A 221 -13.53 -5.75 9.81
C GLN A 221 -14.57 -5.26 10.81
N ARG A 222 -15.85 -5.66 10.62
CA ARG A 222 -16.92 -5.53 11.58
C ARG A 222 -17.30 -6.91 12.07
N ILE A 223 -17.40 -7.06 13.38
CA ILE A 223 -17.87 -8.30 14.04
C ILE A 223 -18.96 -7.94 15.01
N ARG A 224 -19.87 -8.87 15.25
CA ARG A 224 -20.93 -8.74 16.26
C ARG A 224 -20.63 -9.72 17.38
N ILE A 225 -20.72 -9.26 18.63
CA ILE A 225 -20.53 -10.06 19.84
C ILE A 225 -21.59 -9.69 20.87
N ARG A 226 -21.68 -10.41 21.96
CA ARG A 226 -22.49 -9.98 23.13
C ARG A 226 -21.76 -8.83 23.84
N GLN A 227 -22.52 -7.85 24.32
CA GLN A 227 -21.95 -6.71 25.08
C GLN A 227 -21.20 -7.16 26.33
N VAL A 228 -21.63 -8.25 26.97
CA VAL A 228 -20.96 -8.83 28.16
C VAL A 228 -19.58 -9.39 27.85
N ASP A 229 -19.32 -9.76 26.60
CA ASP A 229 -18.04 -10.30 26.13
C ASP A 229 -17.11 -9.20 25.59
N LEU A 230 -17.53 -7.93 25.66
CA LEU A 230 -16.74 -6.82 25.18
C LEU A 230 -15.50 -6.61 26.08
N PRO A 231 -14.26 -6.57 25.53
CA PRO A 231 -13.08 -6.27 26.34
C PRO A 231 -13.24 -4.96 27.10
N PRO A 232 -12.79 -4.87 28.37
CA PRO A 232 -12.96 -3.67 29.20
C PRO A 232 -12.44 -2.38 28.57
N ASP A 233 -11.40 -2.48 27.76
CA ASP A 233 -10.75 -1.35 27.06
C ASP A 233 -11.51 -0.93 25.79
N ALA A 234 -12.47 -1.72 25.33
CA ALA A 234 -13.25 -1.45 24.11
C ALA A 234 -14.42 -0.48 24.40
N THR A 235 -14.10 0.74 24.80
CA THR A 235 -15.08 1.73 25.27
C THR A 235 -15.36 2.86 24.29
N LEU A 236 -14.60 2.96 23.19
CA LEU A 236 -14.73 4.06 22.24
C LEU A 236 -15.93 3.87 21.32
N ARG A 237 -16.91 4.75 21.43
CA ARG A 237 -18.04 4.80 20.49
C ARG A 237 -17.54 5.07 19.06
N ALA A 238 -18.10 4.33 18.08
CA ALA A 238 -17.77 4.39 16.67
C ALA A 238 -19.01 4.28 15.80
N GLY A 239 -18.84 4.35 14.48
CA GLY A 239 -19.95 4.17 13.55
C GLY A 239 -21.15 5.05 13.88
N GLU A 240 -22.35 4.49 13.73
CA GLU A 240 -23.61 5.21 14.00
C GLU A 240 -23.74 5.66 15.45
N SER A 241 -23.21 4.90 16.41
CA SER A 241 -23.25 5.29 17.83
C SER A 241 -22.40 6.54 18.13
N ALA A 242 -21.28 6.74 17.45
CA ALA A 242 -20.51 7.97 17.56
C ALA A 242 -21.20 9.13 16.84
N LEU A 243 -21.73 8.86 15.65
CA LEU A 243 -22.42 9.87 14.84
C LEU A 243 -23.68 10.42 15.53
N ALA A 244 -24.44 9.56 16.20
CA ALA A 244 -25.62 9.96 17.00
C ALA A 244 -25.26 10.91 18.14
N THR A 245 -24.05 10.86 18.70
CA THR A 245 -23.63 11.83 19.74
C THR A 245 -23.22 13.20 19.19
N LEU A 246 -23.03 13.33 17.88
CA LEU A 246 -22.53 14.52 17.20
C LEU A 246 -23.58 15.20 16.31
N THR A 247 -24.69 14.49 16.05
CA THR A 247 -25.77 14.95 15.16
C THR A 247 -27.15 14.58 15.73
N ASP A 248 -28.20 14.93 15.02
CA ASP A 248 -29.59 14.56 15.39
C ASP A 248 -29.98 13.13 14.98
N LEU A 249 -29.02 12.28 14.63
CA LEU A 249 -29.26 10.88 14.31
C LEU A 249 -29.68 10.12 15.57
N ALA A 250 -30.70 9.28 15.45
CA ALA A 250 -31.09 8.40 16.55
C ALA A 250 -29.97 7.36 16.85
N GLU A 251 -29.81 7.03 18.13
CA GLU A 251 -28.90 5.98 18.57
C GLU A 251 -29.30 4.64 17.89
N PRO A 252 -28.35 3.89 17.33
CA PRO A 252 -28.64 2.60 16.72
C PRO A 252 -29.05 1.56 17.79
N ALA A 253 -29.88 0.59 17.40
CA ALA A 253 -30.34 -0.48 18.27
C ALA A 253 -29.18 -1.33 18.83
N GLU A 254 -28.11 -1.53 18.04
CA GLU A 254 -26.89 -2.18 18.46
C GLU A 254 -25.78 -1.12 18.62
N PRO A 255 -25.20 -0.96 19.82
CA PRO A 255 -24.07 -0.06 20.00
C PRO A 255 -22.89 -0.45 19.13
N VAL A 256 -22.19 0.55 18.59
CA VAL A 256 -21.00 0.39 17.76
C VAL A 256 -19.78 0.93 18.51
N VAL A 257 -18.75 0.11 18.66
CA VAL A 257 -17.47 0.49 19.29
C VAL A 257 -16.28 0.21 18.37
N ALA A 258 -15.20 0.95 18.54
CA ALA A 258 -13.95 0.75 17.77
C ALA A 258 -12.83 0.23 18.67
N VAL A 259 -12.04 -0.71 18.12
CA VAL A 259 -10.84 -1.27 18.75
C VAL A 259 -9.76 -1.41 17.67
N ALA A 260 -8.50 -1.12 18.01
CA ALA A 260 -7.39 -1.43 17.13
C ALA A 260 -7.30 -2.94 16.86
N SER A 261 -7.22 -3.36 15.60
CA SER A 261 -7.13 -4.78 15.24
C SER A 261 -5.95 -5.51 15.91
N ARG A 262 -4.90 -4.79 16.24
CA ARG A 262 -3.72 -5.34 16.94
C ARG A 262 -3.97 -5.62 18.41
N HIS A 263 -4.95 -4.92 19.04
CA HIS A 263 -5.32 -5.07 20.44
C HIS A 263 -6.48 -6.04 20.64
N TRP A 264 -7.10 -6.49 19.54
CA TRP A 264 -8.19 -7.46 19.62
C TRP A 264 -7.69 -8.81 20.16
N PRO A 265 -8.37 -9.43 21.14
CA PRO A 265 -7.99 -10.73 21.69
C PRO A 265 -7.85 -11.80 20.60
N LYS A 266 -6.90 -12.71 20.76
CA LYS A 266 -6.60 -13.79 19.81
C LYS A 266 -6.62 -15.14 20.52
N GLY A 267 -6.96 -16.19 19.75
CA GLY A 267 -7.00 -17.55 20.28
C GLY A 267 -8.20 -17.78 21.20
N PRO A 268 -8.04 -18.49 22.32
CA PRO A 268 -9.14 -18.87 23.22
C PRO A 268 -9.88 -17.69 23.86
N GLU A 269 -9.25 -16.53 23.97
CA GLU A 269 -9.82 -15.32 24.56
C GLU A 269 -10.65 -14.49 23.55
N THR A 270 -10.70 -14.91 22.29
CA THR A 270 -11.49 -14.21 21.29
C THR A 270 -12.98 -14.36 21.56
N PRO A 271 -13.74 -13.26 21.75
CA PRO A 271 -15.18 -13.32 21.92
C PRO A 271 -15.88 -14.04 20.76
N PRO A 272 -16.90 -14.87 21.04
CA PRO A 272 -17.64 -15.57 20.00
C PRO A 272 -18.42 -14.59 19.11
N VAL A 273 -18.33 -14.78 17.80
CA VAL A 273 -19.05 -13.94 16.81
C VAL A 273 -20.50 -14.37 16.73
N ILE A 274 -21.42 -13.42 16.83
CA ILE A 274 -22.86 -13.61 16.71
C ILE A 274 -23.28 -13.26 15.28
N PRO A 275 -23.88 -14.18 14.50
CA PRO A 275 -24.17 -13.93 13.08
C PRO A 275 -25.33 -12.96 12.84
N THR A 276 -26.31 -12.91 13.72
CA THR A 276 -27.52 -12.08 13.61
C THR A 276 -27.66 -11.12 14.78
N PRO A 277 -28.27 -9.94 14.58
CA PRO A 277 -28.63 -9.04 15.68
C PRO A 277 -29.52 -9.74 16.71
N ASP A 278 -29.25 -9.50 17.99
CA ASP A 278 -30.05 -10.01 19.12
C ASP A 278 -30.00 -9.00 20.28
N THR A 279 -30.87 -9.16 21.23
CA THR A 279 -30.87 -8.34 22.44
C THR A 279 -29.56 -8.51 23.20
N GLY A 280 -28.90 -7.37 23.50
CA GLY A 280 -27.61 -7.34 24.21
C GLY A 280 -26.39 -7.66 23.33
N THR A 281 -26.53 -7.58 21.98
CA THR A 281 -25.38 -7.60 21.05
C THR A 281 -24.86 -6.19 20.80
N CYS A 282 -23.62 -6.12 20.35
CA CYS A 282 -22.97 -4.90 19.86
C CYS A 282 -22.10 -5.20 18.63
N VAL A 283 -21.81 -4.17 17.85
CA VAL A 283 -20.90 -4.24 16.72
C VAL A 283 -19.55 -3.69 17.12
N VAL A 284 -18.50 -4.46 16.87
CA VAL A 284 -17.11 -4.04 17.08
C VAL A 284 -16.47 -3.77 15.71
N GLU A 285 -16.02 -2.55 15.50
CA GLU A 285 -15.19 -2.16 14.37
C GLU A 285 -13.71 -2.40 14.70
N LEU A 286 -13.08 -3.36 14.06
CA LEU A 286 -11.64 -3.60 14.17
C LEU A 286 -10.90 -2.65 13.22
N TRP A 287 -10.23 -1.64 13.77
CA TRP A 287 -9.57 -0.60 13.00
C TRP A 287 -8.12 -0.94 12.64
N ARG A 288 -7.63 -0.38 11.53
CA ARG A 288 -6.27 -0.55 11.01
C ARG A 288 -5.22 0.20 11.83
N TYR A 289 -5.63 1.18 12.63
CA TYR A 289 -4.81 1.97 13.54
C TYR A 289 -5.55 2.21 14.86
N PRO A 290 -4.82 2.56 15.95
CA PRO A 290 -5.41 2.79 17.26
C PRO A 290 -6.39 3.97 17.24
N PRO A 291 -7.71 3.75 17.39
CA PRO A 291 -8.66 4.86 17.40
C PRO A 291 -8.49 5.77 18.62
N GLU A 292 -7.97 5.26 19.72
CA GLU A 292 -7.74 5.97 20.98
C GLU A 292 -6.76 7.14 20.87
N ALA A 293 -5.82 7.07 19.92
CA ALA A 293 -4.78 8.11 19.77
C ALA A 293 -5.32 9.46 19.24
N THR A 294 -6.48 9.44 18.56
CA THR A 294 -7.15 10.66 18.05
C THR A 294 -8.52 10.89 18.67
N ALA A 295 -8.98 9.96 19.51
CA ALA A 295 -10.29 9.97 20.14
C ALA A 295 -10.48 11.16 21.11
N THR A 296 -11.74 11.56 21.29
CA THR A 296 -12.15 12.58 22.27
C THR A 296 -13.51 12.26 22.86
N HIS A 297 -13.70 12.57 24.14
CA HIS A 297 -14.97 12.40 24.83
C HIS A 297 -15.59 11.02 24.68
N GLY A 298 -14.77 9.95 24.76
CA GLY A 298 -15.22 8.56 24.69
C GLY A 298 -15.69 8.10 23.30
N ARG A 299 -15.35 8.82 22.23
CA ARG A 299 -15.68 8.46 20.83
C ARG A 299 -14.51 8.70 19.90
N VAL A 300 -14.56 8.03 18.77
CA VAL A 300 -13.58 8.19 17.67
C VAL A 300 -13.60 9.60 17.11
N ASP A 301 -12.51 10.02 16.51
CA ASP A 301 -12.39 11.35 15.91
C ASP A 301 -13.34 11.53 14.68
N PRO A 302 -13.75 12.78 14.39
CA PRO A 302 -14.75 13.05 13.35
C PRO A 302 -14.28 12.69 11.93
N LEU A 303 -12.99 12.82 11.63
CA LEU A 303 -12.48 12.51 10.28
C LEU A 303 -12.41 11.01 10.03
N SER A 304 -11.92 10.22 11.00
CA SER A 304 -11.96 8.76 10.93
C SER A 304 -13.39 8.23 10.92
N LEU A 305 -14.30 8.86 11.69
CA LEU A 305 -15.72 8.53 11.69
C LEU A 305 -16.34 8.76 10.31
N TYR A 306 -16.11 9.92 9.70
CA TYR A 306 -16.53 10.19 8.32
C TYR A 306 -16.05 9.10 7.35
N LEU A 307 -14.75 8.77 7.40
CA LEU A 307 -14.17 7.74 6.53
C LEU A 307 -14.72 6.32 6.77
N SER A 308 -15.22 6.04 7.96
CA SER A 308 -15.83 4.73 8.29
C SER A 308 -17.24 4.57 7.72
N LEU A 309 -17.94 5.67 7.45
CA LEU A 309 -19.35 5.69 7.05
C LEU A 309 -19.60 6.33 5.67
N LYS A 310 -18.61 6.99 5.03
CA LYS A 310 -18.80 7.76 3.80
C LYS A 310 -19.43 6.98 2.64
N ASP A 311 -19.25 5.66 2.61
CA ASP A 311 -19.75 4.79 1.56
C ASP A 311 -21.13 4.16 1.92
N ALA A 312 -21.74 4.58 3.03
CA ALA A 312 -23.08 4.12 3.43
C ALA A 312 -24.11 4.62 2.43
N LYS A 313 -25.10 3.75 2.12
CA LYS A 313 -26.18 4.07 1.16
C LYS A 313 -27.41 4.73 1.80
N ASP A 314 -27.46 4.83 3.12
CA ASP A 314 -28.58 5.44 3.86
C ASP A 314 -28.47 6.97 3.78
N GLU A 315 -29.48 7.62 3.18
CA GLU A 315 -29.51 9.07 3.01
C GLU A 315 -29.46 9.83 4.34
N ARG A 316 -30.05 9.28 5.41
CA ARG A 316 -30.01 9.90 6.74
C ARG A 316 -28.58 9.92 7.29
N LEU A 317 -27.82 8.85 7.04
CA LEU A 317 -26.41 8.80 7.41
C LEU A 317 -25.59 9.80 6.61
N GLN A 318 -25.85 9.94 5.30
CA GLN A 318 -25.16 10.93 4.45
C GLN A 318 -25.41 12.35 4.95
N LEU A 319 -26.66 12.71 5.23
CA LEU A 319 -27.00 14.03 5.78
C LEU A 319 -26.35 14.29 7.14
N ALA A 320 -26.29 13.26 8.01
CA ALA A 320 -25.63 13.37 9.31
C ALA A 320 -24.11 13.54 9.15
N LEU A 321 -23.49 12.88 8.13
CA LEU A 321 -22.07 13.04 7.82
C LEU A 321 -21.74 14.44 7.28
N GLU A 322 -22.60 15.04 6.47
CA GLU A 322 -22.46 16.44 6.03
C GLU A 322 -22.44 17.37 7.22
N ARG A 323 -23.42 17.25 8.14
CA ARG A 323 -23.45 18.04 9.38
C ARG A 323 -22.24 17.83 10.28
N LEU A 324 -21.74 16.57 10.36
CA LEU A 324 -20.50 16.27 11.07
C LEU A 324 -19.32 17.06 10.50
N MET A 325 -19.19 17.10 9.17
CA MET A 325 -18.07 17.76 8.51
C MET A 325 -18.14 19.29 8.61
N GLU A 326 -19.35 19.87 8.67
CA GLU A 326 -19.56 21.32 8.96
C GLU A 326 -19.08 21.73 10.34
N GLN A 327 -19.07 20.82 11.31
CA GLN A 327 -18.64 21.05 12.70
C GLN A 327 -17.12 20.88 12.89
N VAL A 328 -16.41 20.38 11.89
CA VAL A 328 -14.95 20.19 11.99
C VAL A 328 -14.27 21.56 12.01
N ALA A 329 -13.58 21.87 13.11
CA ALA A 329 -12.75 23.08 13.22
C ALA A 329 -11.42 22.84 12.50
N TRP A 330 -11.28 23.43 11.35
CA TRP A 330 -10.06 23.37 10.52
C TRP A 330 -8.94 24.31 11.03
#